data_dd57b708bef5f7554c60fbbd5f79118a
#
_entry.id   dd57b708bef5f7554c60fbbd5f79118a
#
_cell.length_a   1.000
_cell.length_b   1.000
_cell.length_c   1.000
_cell.angle_alpha   90.00
_cell.angle_beta   90.00
_cell.angle_gamma   90.00
#
_symmetry.space_group_name_H-M   'P 1'
#
loop_
_entity.id
_entity.type
_entity.pdbx_description
1 polymer ?
#
loop_
_entity_poly.entity_id
_entity_poly.type
_entity_poly.pdbx_seq_one_letter_code
_entity_poly.pdbx_strand_id
1 'polypeptide(L)'
;MPDYMFLLESRLSPEQRAAMMRVQELSAALGFNVYLTGGTVRDLITGASLRDLDFTVEGNPSRIARELEKGGAKVLLEDEKYRHIEVLFAGDCEGSISGARDDYYVRPGTRPEIRWSTIMEDLRRRDFSLNAIAISLNPASRGLLLDPTNGLSDIERAEVRALSIHSFTNQPVRLLRLLRFAARMGFKVEQRTQEWFDLAIERNLHHSIEPEDAGGELQAVAREERPTVVFKAWEDAKLLEVISPVLAKRHPDYDAINRLMKVREDLFTAGFRPRLFTPMLLAILGRLKDREQAGVLAKAGFRTAEAESVLTFEEKALATQKELVGKKMQAPVEAYRFLEKLPLEQMAYLLAESNHSGALSKIRAYLHKWRPIRSGLTQVGSELEALGMARSAKFDQIVEQVFALQLTGRGKTPEEREKILRKLSGIKEQPKKKEKEKKSAKAHAAAPSSAAGQKHAAEKAETKHGAKAKAARARAAGRAAAPKAPPRHVGAAKKKHHR
;
A
#
# COMPACT_ATOMS: atom_id res chain seq x y z
N MET A 1 15.54 18.28 -15.81
CA MET A 1 14.27 17.56 -15.65
C MET A 1 14.52 16.40 -14.70
N PRO A 2 13.58 16.04 -13.83
CA PRO A 2 13.72 14.84 -12.99
C PRO A 2 13.87 13.59 -13.87
N ASP A 3 14.73 12.66 -13.46
CA ASP A 3 14.79 11.34 -14.08
C ASP A 3 13.62 10.49 -13.58
N TYR A 4 12.53 10.47 -14.35
CA TYR A 4 11.31 9.74 -13.98
C TYR A 4 11.52 8.24 -13.98
N MET A 5 12.47 7.69 -14.75
CA MET A 5 12.77 6.26 -14.70
C MET A 5 13.50 5.90 -13.42
N PHE A 6 14.48 6.69 -13.00
CA PHE A 6 15.14 6.50 -11.72
C PHE A 6 14.14 6.59 -10.56
N LEU A 7 13.26 7.60 -10.59
CA LEU A 7 12.22 7.78 -9.57
C LEU A 7 11.27 6.57 -9.53
N LEU A 8 10.82 6.10 -10.69
CA LEU A 8 9.95 4.93 -10.81
C LEU A 8 10.62 3.68 -10.27
N GLU A 9 11.83 3.36 -10.77
CA GLU A 9 12.55 2.15 -10.39
C GLU A 9 12.94 2.13 -8.90
N SER A 10 13.17 3.27 -8.29
CA SER A 10 13.45 3.37 -6.85
C SER A 10 12.24 3.10 -5.96
N ARG A 11 11.01 3.24 -6.49
CA ARG A 11 9.76 3.13 -5.73
C ARG A 11 8.97 1.86 -6.00
N LEU A 12 9.26 1.16 -7.09
CA LEU A 12 8.63 -0.11 -7.42
C LEU A 12 9.13 -1.22 -6.50
N SER A 13 8.21 -2.08 -6.05
CA SER A 13 8.58 -3.36 -5.44
C SER A 13 9.27 -4.27 -6.48
N PRO A 14 10.01 -5.31 -6.04
CA PRO A 14 10.59 -6.30 -6.96
C PRO A 14 9.54 -6.92 -7.90
N GLU A 15 8.34 -7.21 -7.39
CA GLU A 15 7.23 -7.80 -8.13
C GLU A 15 6.66 -6.82 -9.16
N GLN A 16 6.45 -5.57 -8.77
CA GLN A 16 6.00 -4.50 -9.67
C GLN A 16 7.02 -4.23 -10.78
N ARG A 17 8.31 -4.25 -10.46
CA ARG A 17 9.38 -4.10 -11.45
C ARG A 17 9.38 -5.26 -12.45
N ALA A 18 9.23 -6.50 -11.97
CA ALA A 18 9.15 -7.67 -12.83
C ALA A 18 7.92 -7.61 -13.75
N ALA A 19 6.75 -7.20 -13.22
CA ALA A 19 5.53 -7.00 -14.00
C ALA A 19 5.72 -5.95 -15.09
N MET A 20 6.30 -4.79 -14.76
CA MET A 20 6.59 -3.72 -15.71
C MET A 20 7.52 -4.19 -16.84
N MET A 21 8.62 -4.85 -16.49
CA MET A 21 9.56 -5.39 -17.48
C MET A 21 8.88 -6.40 -18.40
N ARG A 22 8.03 -7.28 -17.85
CA ARG A 22 7.32 -8.28 -18.65
C ARG A 22 6.35 -7.64 -19.65
N VAL A 23 5.60 -6.62 -19.24
CA VAL A 23 4.71 -5.88 -20.14
C VAL A 23 5.52 -5.16 -21.24
N GLN A 24 6.67 -4.56 -20.91
CA GLN A 24 7.57 -3.95 -21.90
C GLN A 24 8.06 -4.96 -22.95
N GLU A 25 8.57 -6.11 -22.51
CA GLU A 25 9.07 -7.17 -23.41
C GLU A 25 7.99 -7.64 -24.37
N LEU A 26 6.80 -7.93 -23.86
CA LEU A 26 5.68 -8.41 -24.66
C LEU A 26 5.18 -7.34 -25.64
N SER A 27 5.11 -6.08 -25.20
CA SER A 27 4.73 -4.96 -26.07
C SER A 27 5.73 -4.79 -27.21
N ALA A 28 7.03 -4.84 -26.93
CA ALA A 28 8.09 -4.75 -27.93
C ALA A 28 8.03 -5.92 -28.92
N ALA A 29 7.83 -7.16 -28.45
CA ALA A 29 7.69 -8.34 -29.30
C ALA A 29 6.48 -8.28 -30.24
N LEU A 30 5.41 -7.58 -29.81
CA LEU A 30 4.19 -7.37 -30.61
C LEU A 30 4.25 -6.12 -31.48
N GLY A 31 5.32 -5.31 -31.38
CA GLY A 31 5.47 -4.05 -32.11
C GLY A 31 4.57 -2.93 -31.57
N PHE A 32 4.17 -2.98 -30.30
CA PHE A 32 3.31 -1.98 -29.66
C PHE A 32 4.13 -0.99 -28.84
N ASN A 33 3.79 0.28 -28.93
CA ASN A 33 4.26 1.27 -27.98
C ASN A 33 3.52 1.09 -26.65
N VAL A 34 4.25 1.26 -25.51
CA VAL A 34 3.71 1.09 -24.17
C VAL A 34 4.12 2.25 -23.26
N TYR A 35 3.19 2.65 -22.42
CA TYR A 35 3.32 3.78 -21.51
C TYR A 35 2.76 3.41 -20.14
N LEU A 36 3.38 3.92 -19.07
CA LEU A 36 2.71 4.04 -17.77
C LEU A 36 1.83 5.28 -17.78
N THR A 37 0.63 5.20 -17.22
CA THR A 37 -0.36 6.28 -17.30
C THR A 37 -1.17 6.42 -16.02
N GLY A 38 -2.01 7.43 -15.97
CA GLY A 38 -3.11 7.52 -14.98
C GLY A 38 -2.65 7.56 -13.53
N GLY A 39 -3.26 6.68 -12.73
CA GLY A 39 -3.03 6.57 -11.30
C GLY A 39 -1.58 6.33 -10.95
N THR A 40 -0.90 5.44 -11.66
CA THR A 40 0.51 5.10 -11.41
C THR A 40 1.41 6.33 -11.55
N VAL A 41 1.26 7.12 -12.63
CA VAL A 41 2.09 8.30 -12.88
C VAL A 41 1.77 9.43 -11.91
N ARG A 42 0.48 9.68 -11.65
CA ARG A 42 0.06 10.66 -10.64
C ARG A 42 0.65 10.34 -9.28
N ASP A 43 0.50 9.10 -8.79
CA ASP A 43 0.96 8.69 -7.47
C ASP A 43 2.50 8.67 -7.38
N LEU A 44 3.20 8.40 -8.50
CA LEU A 44 4.64 8.57 -8.60
C LEU A 44 5.07 10.02 -8.38
N ILE A 45 4.44 10.97 -9.07
CA ILE A 45 4.78 12.39 -9.03
C ILE A 45 4.43 13.01 -7.68
N THR A 46 3.26 12.68 -7.13
CA THR A 46 2.80 13.22 -5.83
C THR A 46 3.49 12.61 -4.63
N GLY A 47 4.31 11.58 -4.82
CA GLY A 47 4.98 10.91 -3.72
C GLY A 47 4.11 9.88 -2.98
N ALA A 48 2.89 9.60 -3.46
CA ALA A 48 2.01 8.57 -2.89
C ALA A 48 2.52 7.15 -3.18
N SER A 49 2.09 6.16 -2.39
CA SER A 49 2.47 4.76 -2.62
C SER A 49 1.89 4.23 -3.94
N LEU A 50 2.73 3.57 -4.74
CA LEU A 50 2.31 2.92 -5.97
C LEU A 50 1.57 1.62 -5.61
N ARG A 51 0.26 1.59 -5.88
CA ARG A 51 -0.59 0.42 -5.58
C ARG A 51 -0.64 -0.51 -6.76
N ASP A 52 -1.08 0.01 -7.89
CA ASP A 52 -1.35 -0.70 -9.11
C ASP A 52 -0.50 -0.15 -10.26
N LEU A 53 -0.29 -0.92 -11.30
CA LEU A 53 0.42 -0.48 -12.49
C LEU A 53 -0.56 -0.30 -13.64
N ASP A 54 -0.76 0.95 -14.07
CA ASP A 54 -1.65 1.28 -15.18
C ASP A 54 -0.84 1.46 -16.47
N PHE A 55 -1.03 0.56 -17.42
CA PHE A 55 -0.40 0.62 -18.73
C PHE A 55 -1.40 1.07 -19.80
N THR A 56 -0.92 1.88 -20.74
CA THR A 56 -1.62 2.16 -21.99
C THR A 56 -0.74 1.73 -23.16
N VAL A 57 -1.30 0.99 -24.10
CA VAL A 57 -0.61 0.48 -25.28
C VAL A 57 -1.24 1.00 -26.57
N GLU A 58 -0.43 1.39 -27.54
CA GLU A 58 -0.88 1.68 -28.90
C GLU A 58 -0.99 0.36 -29.67
N GLY A 59 -2.03 -0.42 -29.34
CA GLY A 59 -2.27 -1.75 -29.88
C GLY A 59 -3.38 -2.46 -29.11
N ASN A 60 -3.65 -3.72 -29.47
CA ASN A 60 -4.68 -4.51 -28.81
C ASN A 60 -4.18 -5.12 -27.49
N PRO A 61 -4.68 -4.69 -26.31
CA PRO A 61 -4.24 -5.19 -25.01
C PRO A 61 -4.53 -6.68 -24.80
N SER A 62 -5.58 -7.27 -25.44
CA SER A 62 -5.89 -8.70 -25.32
C SER A 62 -4.76 -9.60 -25.85
N ARG A 63 -3.95 -9.10 -26.80
CA ARG A 63 -2.78 -9.86 -27.27
C ARG A 63 -1.70 -9.96 -26.20
N ILE A 64 -1.49 -8.89 -25.43
CA ILE A 64 -0.54 -8.87 -24.31
C ILE A 64 -1.06 -9.73 -23.17
N ALA A 65 -2.36 -9.63 -22.84
CA ALA A 65 -2.98 -10.41 -21.78
C ALA A 65 -2.83 -11.92 -21.99
N ARG A 66 -3.07 -12.41 -23.21
CA ARG A 66 -2.88 -13.84 -23.56
C ARG A 66 -1.44 -14.33 -23.34
N GLU A 67 -0.45 -13.50 -23.66
CA GLU A 67 0.96 -13.85 -23.42
C GLU A 67 1.34 -13.76 -21.94
N LEU A 68 0.72 -12.86 -21.17
CA LEU A 68 0.88 -12.79 -19.73
C LEU A 68 0.29 -14.02 -19.04
N GLU A 69 -0.88 -14.50 -19.46
CA GLU A 69 -1.50 -15.72 -18.92
C GLU A 69 -0.63 -16.95 -19.15
N LYS A 70 -0.02 -17.09 -20.33
CA LYS A 70 0.97 -18.16 -20.60
C LYS A 70 2.17 -18.10 -19.65
N GLY A 71 2.51 -16.89 -19.19
CA GLY A 71 3.56 -16.63 -18.20
C GLY A 71 3.12 -16.76 -16.73
N GLY A 72 1.87 -17.19 -16.48
CA GLY A 72 1.34 -17.43 -15.13
C GLY A 72 0.64 -16.24 -14.47
N ALA A 73 0.45 -15.13 -15.15
CA ALA A 73 -0.41 -14.05 -14.69
C ALA A 73 -1.89 -14.46 -14.82
N LYS A 74 -2.77 -13.84 -14.05
CA LYS A 74 -4.21 -14.11 -14.09
C LYS A 74 -4.96 -12.88 -14.60
N VAL A 75 -5.72 -13.03 -15.67
CA VAL A 75 -6.68 -12.01 -16.12
C VAL A 75 -7.88 -12.01 -15.16
N LEU A 76 -8.15 -10.87 -14.53
CA LEU A 76 -9.26 -10.67 -13.60
C LEU A 76 -10.52 -10.18 -14.31
N LEU A 77 -10.32 -9.27 -15.28
CA LEU A 77 -11.38 -8.68 -16.09
C LEU A 77 -10.84 -8.42 -17.51
N GLU A 78 -11.63 -8.71 -18.50
CA GLU A 78 -11.41 -8.26 -19.88
C GLU A 78 -12.67 -7.54 -20.38
N ASP A 79 -12.53 -6.24 -20.64
CA ASP A 79 -13.57 -5.41 -21.26
C ASP A 79 -13.16 -5.10 -22.70
N GLU A 80 -13.64 -5.94 -23.62
CA GLU A 80 -13.34 -5.80 -25.04
C GLU A 80 -13.88 -4.49 -25.61
N LYS A 81 -15.04 -4.01 -25.13
CA LYS A 81 -15.67 -2.77 -25.58
C LYS A 81 -14.81 -1.55 -25.28
N TYR A 82 -14.33 -1.46 -24.03
CA TYR A 82 -13.47 -0.36 -23.60
C TYR A 82 -11.98 -0.66 -23.76
N ARG A 83 -11.62 -1.84 -24.32
CA ARG A 83 -10.23 -2.26 -24.56
C ARG A 83 -9.39 -2.13 -23.28
N HIS A 84 -9.93 -2.65 -22.20
CA HIS A 84 -9.34 -2.58 -20.89
C HIS A 84 -9.27 -3.97 -20.26
N ILE A 85 -8.14 -4.27 -19.65
CA ILE A 85 -7.87 -5.57 -19.04
C ILE A 85 -7.28 -5.32 -17.66
N GLU A 86 -7.80 -5.99 -16.65
CA GLU A 86 -7.23 -6.05 -15.32
C GLU A 86 -6.46 -7.35 -15.14
N VAL A 87 -5.24 -7.26 -14.64
CA VAL A 87 -4.32 -8.38 -14.51
C VAL A 87 -3.77 -8.47 -13.10
N LEU A 88 -3.74 -9.69 -12.56
CA LEU A 88 -2.98 -10.03 -11.35
C LEU A 88 -1.68 -10.71 -11.78
N PHE A 89 -0.57 -10.00 -11.61
CA PHE A 89 0.77 -10.53 -11.83
C PHE A 89 1.24 -11.38 -10.64
N ALA A 90 2.37 -12.05 -10.78
CA ALA A 90 3.00 -12.79 -9.69
C ALA A 90 3.27 -11.88 -8.46
N GLY A 91 3.17 -12.45 -7.25
CA GLY A 91 3.36 -11.71 -6.00
C GLY A 91 2.22 -10.76 -5.65
N ASP A 92 0.99 -11.09 -6.09
CA ASP A 92 -0.23 -10.31 -5.85
C ASP A 92 -0.14 -8.84 -6.33
N CYS A 93 0.66 -8.59 -7.37
CA CYS A 93 0.77 -7.28 -8.01
C CYS A 93 -0.40 -7.09 -8.97
N GLU A 94 -1.27 -6.12 -8.68
CA GLU A 94 -2.37 -5.74 -9.56
C GLU A 94 -1.90 -4.72 -10.60
N GLY A 95 -2.52 -4.76 -11.78
CA GLY A 95 -2.32 -3.77 -12.82
C GLY A 95 -3.40 -3.82 -13.87
N SER A 96 -3.42 -2.79 -14.71
CA SER A 96 -4.33 -2.69 -15.85
C SER A 96 -3.57 -2.45 -17.16
N ILE A 97 -4.11 -2.94 -18.26
CA ILE A 97 -3.61 -2.68 -19.59
C ILE A 97 -4.76 -2.19 -20.46
N SER A 98 -4.67 -0.93 -20.90
CA SER A 98 -5.68 -0.32 -21.77
C SER A 98 -5.12 -0.06 -23.15
N GLY A 99 -5.95 -0.21 -24.19
CA GLY A 99 -5.61 0.26 -25.53
C GLY A 99 -5.77 1.77 -25.62
N ALA A 100 -4.80 2.46 -26.23
CA ALA A 100 -4.93 3.88 -26.53
C ALA A 100 -6.14 4.12 -27.43
N ARG A 101 -7.01 5.04 -27.02
CA ARG A 101 -8.32 5.22 -27.65
C ARG A 101 -8.78 6.66 -27.60
N ASP A 102 -9.75 6.96 -28.45
CA ASP A 102 -10.59 8.17 -28.39
C ASP A 102 -12.04 7.77 -28.10
N ASP A 103 -12.72 8.57 -27.28
CA ASP A 103 -14.10 8.37 -26.86
C ASP A 103 -15.01 9.32 -27.63
N TYR A 104 -15.73 8.81 -28.63
CA TYR A 104 -16.66 9.61 -29.43
C TYR A 104 -18.08 9.54 -28.89
N TYR A 105 -18.62 10.66 -28.46
CA TYR A 105 -19.97 10.78 -27.90
C TYR A 105 -20.96 11.22 -28.99
N VAL A 106 -21.84 10.32 -29.43
CA VAL A 106 -22.92 10.66 -30.35
C VAL A 106 -23.91 11.63 -29.70
N ARG A 107 -24.17 11.46 -28.41
CA ARG A 107 -25.00 12.35 -27.58
C ARG A 107 -24.36 12.48 -26.18
N PRO A 108 -24.44 13.66 -25.54
CA PRO A 108 -24.01 13.83 -24.16
C PRO A 108 -24.70 12.82 -23.22
N GLY A 109 -23.97 12.30 -22.23
CA GLY A 109 -24.48 11.36 -21.24
C GLY A 109 -24.69 9.92 -21.73
N THR A 110 -24.45 9.65 -23.02
CA THR A 110 -24.49 8.26 -23.54
C THR A 110 -23.11 7.60 -23.45
N ARG A 111 -23.08 6.29 -23.53
CA ARG A 111 -21.80 5.56 -23.61
C ARG A 111 -21.10 5.86 -24.93
N PRO A 112 -19.78 6.16 -24.92
CA PRO A 112 -19.07 6.55 -26.13
C PRO A 112 -18.86 5.37 -27.08
N GLU A 113 -18.71 5.70 -28.36
CA GLU A 113 -18.09 4.82 -29.36
C GLU A 113 -16.56 4.89 -29.19
N ILE A 114 -15.90 3.74 -29.10
CA ILE A 114 -14.47 3.64 -28.88
C ILE A 114 -13.74 3.52 -30.22
N ARG A 115 -12.78 4.42 -30.46
CA ARG A 115 -11.92 4.43 -31.63
C ARG A 115 -10.46 4.21 -31.22
N TRP A 116 -9.69 3.50 -32.05
CA TRP A 116 -8.23 3.41 -31.82
C TRP A 116 -7.60 4.78 -32.01
N SER A 117 -6.63 5.11 -31.17
CA SER A 117 -5.98 6.41 -31.23
C SER A 117 -4.54 6.34 -30.74
N THR A 118 -3.86 7.48 -30.74
CA THR A 118 -2.51 7.65 -30.19
C THR A 118 -2.57 7.89 -28.69
N ILE A 119 -1.44 7.72 -28.01
CA ILE A 119 -1.33 8.05 -26.57
C ILE A 119 -1.68 9.52 -26.29
N MET A 120 -1.32 10.43 -27.20
CA MET A 120 -1.59 11.85 -27.02
C MET A 120 -3.10 12.16 -27.00
N GLU A 121 -3.88 11.52 -27.87
CA GLU A 121 -5.33 11.66 -27.89
C GLU A 121 -5.97 10.94 -26.70
N ASP A 122 -5.45 9.75 -26.32
CA ASP A 122 -5.90 9.04 -25.14
C ASP A 122 -5.76 9.88 -23.87
N LEU A 123 -4.65 10.60 -23.70
CA LEU A 123 -4.45 11.48 -22.56
C LEU A 123 -5.44 12.65 -22.56
N ARG A 124 -5.76 13.24 -23.73
CA ARG A 124 -6.68 14.40 -23.84
C ARG A 124 -8.13 14.08 -23.56
N ARG A 125 -8.58 12.82 -23.77
CA ARG A 125 -9.97 12.40 -23.52
C ARG A 125 -10.25 12.07 -22.04
N ARG A 126 -9.21 11.96 -21.20
CA ARG A 126 -9.33 11.55 -19.79
C ARG A 126 -10.18 12.54 -18.99
N ASP A 127 -10.43 12.21 -17.73
CA ASP A 127 -11.28 12.99 -16.84
C ASP A 127 -10.62 14.28 -16.35
N PHE A 128 -9.43 14.16 -15.74
CA PHE A 128 -8.71 15.24 -15.10
C PHE A 128 -7.24 15.27 -15.55
N SER A 129 -6.68 16.46 -15.57
CA SER A 129 -5.29 16.68 -16.00
C SER A 129 -4.25 15.86 -15.24
N LEU A 130 -4.46 15.68 -13.94
CA LEU A 130 -3.58 14.87 -13.07
C LEU A 130 -3.55 13.37 -13.46
N ASN A 131 -4.55 12.86 -14.17
CA ASN A 131 -4.62 11.50 -14.71
C ASN A 131 -4.23 11.42 -16.20
N ALA A 132 -3.96 12.57 -16.82
CA ALA A 132 -3.65 12.72 -18.24
C ALA A 132 -2.15 12.87 -18.52
N ILE A 133 -1.33 12.21 -17.71
CA ILE A 133 0.13 12.21 -17.80
C ILE A 133 0.58 10.77 -18.08
N ALA A 134 1.60 10.61 -18.91
CA ALA A 134 2.20 9.32 -19.21
C ALA A 134 3.72 9.35 -19.14
N ILE A 135 4.34 8.21 -18.85
CA ILE A 135 5.78 7.97 -18.95
C ILE A 135 6.00 6.89 -20.00
N SER A 136 6.79 7.22 -21.02
CA SER A 136 7.13 6.26 -22.07
C SER A 136 8.04 5.14 -21.53
N LEU A 137 7.67 3.90 -21.83
CA LEU A 137 8.49 2.73 -21.56
C LEU A 137 9.18 2.20 -22.82
N ASN A 138 9.00 2.86 -23.97
CA ASN A 138 9.56 2.43 -25.24
C ASN A 138 11.07 2.65 -25.30
N PRO A 139 11.86 1.77 -25.91
CA PRO A 139 13.33 1.88 -25.91
C PRO A 139 13.85 3.24 -26.40
N ALA A 140 13.27 3.78 -27.48
CA ALA A 140 13.71 5.04 -28.10
C ALA A 140 13.33 6.31 -27.30
N SER A 141 12.35 6.22 -26.39
CA SER A 141 11.81 7.34 -25.62
C SER A 141 11.64 7.02 -24.14
N ARG A 142 12.37 6.04 -23.63
CA ARG A 142 12.25 5.55 -22.25
C ARG A 142 12.43 6.70 -21.24
N GLY A 143 11.45 6.85 -20.35
CA GLY A 143 11.45 7.89 -19.33
C GLY A 143 10.96 9.27 -19.81
N LEU A 144 10.63 9.41 -21.10
CA LEU A 144 10.03 10.64 -21.62
C LEU A 144 8.64 10.80 -20.98
N LEU A 145 8.43 11.95 -20.33
CA LEU A 145 7.13 12.32 -19.81
C LEU A 145 6.28 12.99 -20.91
N LEU A 146 5.05 12.55 -21.04
CA LEU A 146 4.05 13.10 -21.94
C LEU A 146 2.95 13.75 -21.11
N ASP A 147 2.79 15.05 -21.24
CA ASP A 147 1.80 15.85 -20.51
C ASP A 147 1.11 16.87 -21.43
N PRO A 148 0.23 16.42 -22.33
CA PRO A 148 -0.43 17.30 -23.29
C PRO A 148 -1.43 18.26 -22.67
N THR A 149 -1.74 18.09 -21.39
CA THR A 149 -2.78 18.82 -20.68
C THR A 149 -2.26 19.71 -19.55
N ASN A 150 -0.94 19.74 -19.37
CA ASN A 150 -0.27 20.49 -18.31
C ASN A 150 -0.65 20.05 -16.88
N GLY A 151 -0.83 18.72 -16.71
CA GLY A 151 -1.22 18.12 -15.44
C GLY A 151 -0.16 18.22 -14.36
N LEU A 152 1.14 18.26 -14.72
CA LEU A 152 2.24 18.52 -13.77
C LEU A 152 2.04 19.83 -13.03
N SER A 153 1.73 20.89 -13.77
CA SER A 153 1.51 22.22 -13.18
C SER A 153 0.29 22.24 -12.24
N ASP A 154 -0.76 21.47 -12.56
CA ASP A 154 -1.92 21.36 -11.69
C ASP A 154 -1.60 20.57 -10.40
N ILE A 155 -0.78 19.52 -10.48
CA ILE A 155 -0.26 18.80 -9.32
C ILE A 155 0.58 19.74 -8.43
N GLU A 156 1.47 20.54 -9.00
CA GLU A 156 2.28 21.52 -8.26
C GLU A 156 1.43 22.58 -7.55
N ARG A 157 0.33 23.00 -8.16
CA ARG A 157 -0.65 23.93 -7.55
C ARG A 157 -1.62 23.26 -6.59
N ALA A 158 -1.55 21.95 -6.44
CA ALA A 158 -2.49 21.15 -5.67
C ALA A 158 -3.94 21.38 -6.13
N GLU A 159 -4.18 21.32 -7.45
CA GLU A 159 -5.48 21.54 -8.09
C GLU A 159 -5.95 20.31 -8.87
N VAL A 160 -7.26 20.06 -8.86
CA VAL A 160 -7.92 19.08 -9.73
C VAL A 160 -8.66 19.85 -10.82
N ARG A 161 -8.22 19.67 -12.08
CA ARG A 161 -8.78 20.36 -13.22
C ARG A 161 -9.36 19.38 -14.24
N ALA A 162 -10.64 19.59 -14.62
CA ALA A 162 -11.30 18.87 -15.71
C ALA A 162 -10.76 19.32 -17.08
N LEU A 163 -10.64 18.37 -18.01
CA LEU A 163 -10.02 18.64 -19.32
C LEU A 163 -10.96 19.35 -20.30
N SER A 164 -12.26 19.31 -20.08
CA SER A 164 -13.25 19.86 -21.00
C SER A 164 -14.49 20.34 -20.25
N ILE A 165 -15.12 21.40 -20.78
CA ILE A 165 -16.43 21.86 -20.35
C ILE A 165 -17.51 20.78 -20.49
N HIS A 166 -17.31 19.84 -21.41
CA HIS A 166 -18.22 18.70 -21.63
C HIS A 166 -17.96 17.52 -20.70
N SER A 167 -16.97 17.62 -19.79
CA SER A 167 -16.54 16.52 -18.94
C SER A 167 -17.70 15.91 -18.16
N PHE A 168 -18.50 16.75 -17.51
CA PHE A 168 -19.64 16.32 -16.68
C PHE A 168 -20.91 16.01 -17.49
N THR A 169 -21.10 16.63 -18.65
CA THR A 169 -22.22 16.32 -19.54
C THR A 169 -22.03 14.99 -20.27
N ASN A 170 -20.81 14.69 -20.68
CA ASN A 170 -20.49 13.44 -21.36
C ASN A 170 -20.43 12.24 -20.40
N GLN A 171 -19.88 12.46 -19.21
CA GLN A 171 -19.73 11.42 -18.19
C GLN A 171 -20.10 11.99 -16.81
N PRO A 172 -21.38 12.01 -16.42
CA PRO A 172 -21.83 12.59 -15.16
C PRO A 172 -21.21 11.97 -13.92
N VAL A 173 -20.76 10.71 -13.95
CA VAL A 173 -20.04 10.06 -12.87
C VAL A 173 -18.74 10.78 -12.47
N ARG A 174 -18.20 11.61 -13.38
CA ARG A 174 -17.03 12.46 -13.07
C ARG A 174 -17.30 13.50 -11.99
N LEU A 175 -18.58 13.80 -11.66
CA LEU A 175 -18.95 14.63 -10.50
C LEU A 175 -18.53 13.94 -9.18
N LEU A 176 -18.85 12.66 -9.02
CA LEU A 176 -18.41 11.86 -7.86
C LEU A 176 -16.89 11.73 -7.82
N ARG A 177 -16.31 11.47 -8.97
CA ARG A 177 -14.86 11.26 -9.14
C ARG A 177 -14.04 12.51 -8.83
N LEU A 178 -14.52 13.71 -9.22
CA LEU A 178 -13.87 14.98 -8.90
C LEU A 178 -13.69 15.14 -7.39
N LEU A 179 -14.80 14.99 -6.65
CA LEU A 179 -14.77 15.13 -5.19
C LEU A 179 -13.93 14.04 -4.53
N ARG A 180 -13.93 12.81 -5.06
CA ARG A 180 -13.07 11.74 -4.56
C ARG A 180 -11.59 12.09 -4.73
N PHE A 181 -11.16 12.55 -5.90
CA PHE A 181 -9.76 12.95 -6.10
C PHE A 181 -9.37 14.17 -5.27
N ALA A 182 -10.21 15.20 -5.23
CA ALA A 182 -9.96 16.38 -4.41
C ALA A 182 -9.81 16.02 -2.92
N ALA A 183 -10.72 15.20 -2.38
CA ALA A 183 -10.69 14.73 -1.00
C ALA A 183 -9.50 13.80 -0.71
N ARG A 184 -9.22 12.83 -1.62
CA ARG A 184 -8.09 11.89 -1.49
C ARG A 184 -6.77 12.62 -1.37
N MET A 185 -6.52 13.57 -2.26
CA MET A 185 -5.24 14.24 -2.39
C MET A 185 -5.11 15.48 -1.51
N GLY A 186 -6.22 15.97 -0.96
CA GLY A 186 -6.27 17.24 -0.25
C GLY A 186 -6.07 18.43 -1.20
N PHE A 187 -6.40 18.26 -2.48
CA PHE A 187 -6.31 19.28 -3.51
C PHE A 187 -7.62 20.06 -3.58
N LYS A 188 -7.55 21.31 -4.00
CA LYS A 188 -8.73 22.11 -4.32
C LYS A 188 -9.16 21.85 -5.76
N VAL A 189 -10.43 22.09 -6.02
CA VAL A 189 -10.95 22.08 -7.40
C VAL A 189 -10.52 23.39 -8.07
N GLU A 190 -10.01 23.29 -9.31
CA GLU A 190 -9.68 24.47 -10.10
C GLU A 190 -10.93 25.30 -10.40
N GLN A 191 -10.81 26.63 -10.47
CA GLN A 191 -11.95 27.56 -10.50
C GLN A 191 -12.95 27.27 -11.62
N ARG A 192 -12.50 27.11 -12.87
CA ARG A 192 -13.39 26.81 -14.00
C ARG A 192 -14.05 25.44 -13.86
N THR A 193 -13.31 24.49 -13.34
CA THR A 193 -13.82 23.14 -13.07
C THR A 193 -14.94 23.22 -12.02
N GLN A 194 -14.78 24.06 -11.00
CA GLN A 194 -15.82 24.30 -10.00
C GLN A 194 -17.07 24.94 -10.63
N GLU A 195 -16.89 25.95 -11.47
CA GLU A 195 -18.01 26.59 -12.20
C GLU A 195 -18.77 25.56 -13.06
N TRP A 196 -18.04 24.66 -13.74
CA TRP A 196 -18.67 23.59 -14.53
C TRP A 196 -19.36 22.54 -13.67
N PHE A 197 -18.80 22.24 -12.50
CA PHE A 197 -19.42 21.36 -11.52
C PHE A 197 -20.73 21.94 -10.99
N ASP A 198 -20.72 23.19 -10.56
CA ASP A 198 -21.88 23.87 -10.02
C ASP A 198 -23.02 23.93 -11.07
N LEU A 199 -22.68 24.27 -12.31
CA LEU A 199 -23.62 24.25 -13.43
C LEU A 199 -24.18 22.85 -13.71
N ALA A 200 -23.38 21.80 -13.58
CA ALA A 200 -23.84 20.42 -13.75
C ALA A 200 -24.81 20.01 -12.63
N ILE A 201 -24.58 20.44 -11.40
CA ILE A 201 -25.48 20.21 -10.27
C ILE A 201 -26.79 20.98 -10.47
N GLU A 202 -26.73 22.25 -10.83
CA GLU A 202 -27.91 23.07 -11.13
C GLU A 202 -28.80 22.45 -12.23
N ARG A 203 -28.16 21.86 -13.24
CA ARG A 203 -28.86 21.15 -14.34
C ARG A 203 -29.28 19.72 -13.98
N ASN A 204 -29.08 19.29 -12.74
CA ASN A 204 -29.42 17.97 -12.25
C ASN A 204 -28.72 16.80 -13.02
N LEU A 205 -27.55 17.02 -13.62
CA LEU A 205 -26.86 15.99 -14.38
C LEU A 205 -26.44 14.78 -13.50
N HIS A 206 -26.30 14.97 -12.20
CA HIS A 206 -25.99 13.89 -11.25
C HIS A 206 -27.08 12.80 -11.20
N HIS A 207 -28.34 13.12 -11.55
CA HIS A 207 -29.42 12.14 -11.64
C HIS A 207 -29.31 11.23 -12.88
N SER A 208 -28.47 11.59 -13.85
CA SER A 208 -28.22 10.75 -15.04
C SER A 208 -26.99 9.82 -14.87
N ILE A 209 -26.41 9.77 -13.66
CA ILE A 209 -25.33 8.82 -13.38
C ILE A 209 -25.92 7.41 -13.35
N GLU A 210 -25.37 6.53 -14.19
CA GLU A 210 -25.78 5.14 -14.21
C GLU A 210 -25.41 4.45 -12.88
N PRO A 211 -26.30 3.59 -12.34
CA PRO A 211 -26.04 2.91 -11.06
C PRO A 211 -24.74 2.12 -11.01
N GLU A 212 -24.35 1.49 -12.11
CA GLU A 212 -23.09 0.75 -12.23
C GLU A 212 -21.87 1.69 -12.12
N ASP A 213 -21.94 2.88 -12.75
CA ASP A 213 -20.87 3.86 -12.68
C ASP A 213 -20.73 4.44 -11.25
N ALA A 214 -21.87 4.73 -10.60
CA ALA A 214 -21.89 5.13 -9.19
C ALA A 214 -21.34 4.03 -8.28
N GLY A 215 -21.66 2.77 -8.58
CA GLY A 215 -21.12 1.61 -7.90
C GLY A 215 -19.61 1.45 -8.06
N GLY A 216 -19.09 1.73 -9.24
CA GLY A 216 -17.63 1.78 -9.49
C GLY A 216 -16.93 2.81 -8.60
N GLU A 217 -17.52 3.99 -8.42
CA GLU A 217 -16.98 5.01 -7.51
C GLU A 217 -17.11 4.59 -6.04
N LEU A 218 -18.19 3.92 -5.63
CA LEU A 218 -18.31 3.33 -4.29
C LEU A 218 -17.21 2.30 -4.02
N GLN A 219 -16.92 1.42 -4.98
CA GLN A 219 -15.83 0.46 -4.90
C GLN A 219 -14.47 1.16 -4.80
N ALA A 220 -14.27 2.24 -5.56
CA ALA A 220 -13.05 3.03 -5.51
C ALA A 220 -12.84 3.65 -4.12
N VAL A 221 -13.90 4.22 -3.52
CA VAL A 221 -13.81 4.80 -2.15
C VAL A 221 -13.53 3.73 -1.09
N ALA A 222 -14.07 2.53 -1.22
CA ALA A 222 -13.77 1.42 -0.31
C ALA A 222 -12.27 1.02 -0.30
N ARG A 223 -11.54 1.37 -1.37
CA ARG A 223 -10.08 1.15 -1.49
C ARG A 223 -9.24 2.37 -1.09
N GLU A 224 -9.88 3.53 -0.81
CA GLU A 224 -9.16 4.76 -0.48
C GLU A 224 -8.47 4.70 0.90
N GLU A 225 -7.48 5.57 1.09
CA GLU A 225 -6.80 5.73 2.38
C GLU A 225 -7.62 6.55 3.38
N ARG A 226 -8.50 7.41 2.88
CA ARG A 226 -9.31 8.33 3.68
C ARG A 226 -10.77 8.34 3.22
N PRO A 227 -11.48 7.20 3.27
CA PRO A 227 -12.84 7.08 2.74
C PRO A 227 -13.82 8.04 3.41
N THR A 228 -13.68 8.28 4.71
CA THR A 228 -14.52 9.22 5.46
C THR A 228 -14.52 10.64 4.86
N VAL A 229 -13.38 11.13 4.40
CA VAL A 229 -13.27 12.48 3.81
C VAL A 229 -14.03 12.55 2.47
N VAL A 230 -13.95 11.48 1.68
CA VAL A 230 -14.67 11.38 0.41
C VAL A 230 -16.18 11.36 0.62
N PHE A 231 -16.65 10.50 1.55
CA PHE A 231 -18.11 10.43 1.84
C PHE A 231 -18.65 11.75 2.34
N LYS A 232 -17.93 12.47 3.20
CA LYS A 232 -18.34 13.81 3.64
C LYS A 232 -18.43 14.80 2.49
N ALA A 233 -17.44 14.79 1.57
CA ALA A 233 -17.51 15.64 0.37
C ALA A 233 -18.72 15.32 -0.52
N TRP A 234 -19.09 14.03 -0.65
CA TRP A 234 -20.29 13.62 -1.38
C TRP A 234 -21.60 14.01 -0.65
N GLU A 235 -21.62 13.97 0.68
CA GLU A 235 -22.75 14.41 1.49
C GLU A 235 -22.94 15.92 1.38
N ASP A 236 -21.87 16.70 1.52
CA ASP A 236 -21.91 18.16 1.41
C ASP A 236 -22.43 18.62 0.03
N ALA A 237 -22.06 17.88 -1.02
CA ALA A 237 -22.55 18.12 -2.38
C ALA A 237 -23.89 17.42 -2.70
N LYS A 238 -24.53 16.73 -1.74
CA LYS A 238 -25.75 15.92 -1.91
C LYS A 238 -25.66 14.83 -2.98
N LEU A 239 -24.45 14.38 -3.29
CA LEU A 239 -24.22 13.34 -4.30
C LEU A 239 -24.29 11.90 -3.75
N LEU A 240 -24.34 11.72 -2.44
CA LEU A 240 -24.48 10.38 -1.85
C LEU A 240 -25.83 9.73 -2.19
N GLU A 241 -26.86 10.53 -2.48
CA GLU A 241 -28.18 10.07 -2.93
C GLU A 241 -28.13 9.33 -4.26
N VAL A 242 -27.18 9.68 -5.13
CA VAL A 242 -26.97 9.01 -6.43
C VAL A 242 -26.55 7.55 -6.22
N ILE A 243 -25.72 7.28 -5.21
CA ILE A 243 -25.32 5.92 -4.87
C ILE A 243 -26.50 5.17 -4.23
N SER A 244 -27.09 5.76 -3.21
CA SER A 244 -28.28 5.21 -2.56
C SER A 244 -28.98 6.27 -1.70
N PRO A 245 -30.27 6.55 -1.94
CA PRO A 245 -31.06 7.44 -1.09
C PRO A 245 -31.14 6.94 0.37
N VAL A 246 -31.13 5.62 0.57
CA VAL A 246 -31.14 5.02 1.92
C VAL A 246 -29.82 5.24 2.63
N LEU A 247 -28.68 5.08 1.92
CA LEU A 247 -27.35 5.35 2.45
C LEU A 247 -27.19 6.84 2.77
N ALA A 248 -27.64 7.73 1.90
CA ALA A 248 -27.63 9.17 2.14
C ALA A 248 -28.42 9.57 3.39
N LYS A 249 -29.59 8.93 3.62
CA LYS A 249 -30.44 9.19 4.79
C LYS A 249 -29.85 8.64 6.10
N ARG A 250 -29.18 7.47 6.07
CA ARG A 250 -28.66 6.79 7.27
C ARG A 250 -27.21 7.08 7.54
N HIS A 251 -26.50 7.62 6.56
CA HIS A 251 -25.06 7.87 6.52
C HIS A 251 -24.21 6.59 6.66
N PRO A 252 -22.99 6.54 6.10
CA PRO A 252 -22.02 5.50 6.37
C PRO A 252 -21.69 5.40 7.88
N ASP A 253 -21.32 4.21 8.34
CA ASP A 253 -20.82 4.09 9.72
C ASP A 253 -19.39 4.61 9.81
N TYR A 254 -19.27 5.93 10.01
CA TYR A 254 -17.97 6.60 10.10
C TYR A 254 -17.11 6.09 11.24
N ASP A 255 -17.72 5.63 12.34
CA ASP A 255 -16.96 5.11 13.48
C ASP A 255 -16.34 3.76 13.14
N ALA A 256 -17.09 2.86 12.49
CA ALA A 256 -16.57 1.58 12.00
C ALA A 256 -15.48 1.78 10.95
N ILE A 257 -15.70 2.69 9.98
CA ILE A 257 -14.69 3.05 8.97
C ILE A 257 -13.41 3.53 9.65
N ASN A 258 -13.50 4.43 10.62
CA ASN A 258 -12.33 4.98 11.31
C ASN A 258 -11.61 3.93 12.17
N ARG A 259 -12.34 3.01 12.82
CA ARG A 259 -11.72 1.87 13.53
C ARG A 259 -10.93 0.96 12.59
N LEU A 260 -11.50 0.63 11.43
CA LEU A 260 -10.79 -0.15 10.40
C LEU A 260 -9.56 0.56 9.87
N MET A 261 -9.65 1.87 9.64
CA MET A 261 -8.51 2.67 9.19
C MET A 261 -7.38 2.69 10.21
N LYS A 262 -7.69 2.83 11.49
CA LYS A 262 -6.70 2.75 12.56
C LYS A 262 -6.02 1.38 12.61
N VAL A 263 -6.78 0.30 12.52
CA VAL A 263 -6.23 -1.06 12.47
C VAL A 263 -5.35 -1.24 11.23
N ARG A 264 -5.71 -0.65 10.09
CA ARG A 264 -4.87 -0.67 8.89
C ARG A 264 -3.51 -0.02 9.14
N GLU A 265 -3.47 1.14 9.76
CA GLU A 265 -2.22 1.85 10.11
C GLU A 265 -1.35 1.01 11.06
N ASP A 266 -1.97 0.41 12.10
CA ASP A 266 -1.27 -0.46 13.04
C ASP A 266 -0.66 -1.68 12.32
N LEU A 267 -1.40 -2.29 11.39
CA LEU A 267 -0.92 -3.41 10.59
C LEU A 267 0.19 -3.00 9.61
N PHE A 268 0.10 -1.81 9.00
CA PHE A 268 1.17 -1.26 8.15
C PHE A 268 2.46 -1.08 8.93
N THR A 269 2.39 -0.52 10.13
CA THR A 269 3.53 -0.35 11.03
C THR A 269 4.16 -1.71 11.41
N ALA A 270 3.34 -2.74 11.53
CA ALA A 270 3.79 -4.11 11.79
C ALA A 270 4.30 -4.86 10.54
N GLY A 271 4.40 -4.19 9.39
CA GLY A 271 4.90 -4.76 8.13
C GLY A 271 3.87 -5.52 7.30
N PHE A 272 2.59 -5.41 7.61
CA PHE A 272 1.52 -6.03 6.83
C PHE A 272 0.93 -5.06 5.80
N ARG A 273 0.27 -5.61 4.78
CA ARG A 273 -0.42 -4.83 3.75
C ARG A 273 -1.84 -5.39 3.56
N PRO A 274 -2.76 -5.13 4.53
CA PRO A 274 -4.11 -5.67 4.46
C PRO A 274 -4.91 -4.98 3.33
N ARG A 275 -5.61 -5.78 2.55
CA ARG A 275 -6.66 -5.32 1.64
C ARG A 275 -7.96 -5.34 2.43
N LEU A 276 -8.55 -4.19 2.72
CA LEU A 276 -9.72 -4.08 3.58
C LEU A 276 -11.01 -3.82 2.79
N PHE A 277 -11.07 -4.26 1.54
CA PHE A 277 -12.19 -3.95 0.65
C PHE A 277 -13.53 -4.46 1.20
N THR A 278 -13.63 -5.74 1.52
CA THR A 278 -14.86 -6.36 2.02
C THR A 278 -15.31 -5.79 3.37
N PRO A 279 -14.46 -5.74 4.42
CA PRO A 279 -14.84 -5.14 5.68
C PRO A 279 -15.10 -3.63 5.58
N MET A 280 -14.47 -2.92 4.63
CA MET A 280 -14.75 -1.52 4.40
C MET A 280 -16.13 -1.30 3.80
N LEU A 281 -16.53 -2.11 2.81
CA LEU A 281 -17.89 -2.07 2.28
C LEU A 281 -18.92 -2.39 3.37
N LEU A 282 -18.64 -3.41 4.20
CA LEU A 282 -19.51 -3.73 5.34
C LEU A 282 -19.64 -2.55 6.31
N ALA A 283 -18.53 -1.88 6.65
CA ALA A 283 -18.57 -0.69 7.50
C ALA A 283 -19.34 0.48 6.85
N ILE A 284 -19.15 0.71 5.55
CA ILE A 284 -19.90 1.74 4.80
C ILE A 284 -21.41 1.47 4.88
N LEU A 285 -21.81 0.21 4.74
CA LEU A 285 -23.21 -0.20 4.71
C LEU A 285 -23.77 -0.58 6.09
N GLY A 286 -22.98 -0.57 7.15
CA GLY A 286 -23.30 -1.16 8.45
C GLY A 286 -24.53 -0.58 9.18
N ARG A 287 -24.96 0.63 8.81
CA ARG A 287 -26.18 1.23 9.34
C ARG A 287 -27.45 0.85 8.56
N LEU A 288 -27.31 0.12 7.46
CA LEU A 288 -28.40 -0.36 6.64
C LEU A 288 -28.85 -1.75 7.11
N LYS A 289 -30.13 -2.05 6.90
CA LYS A 289 -30.62 -3.42 7.09
C LYS A 289 -30.12 -4.35 5.99
N ASP A 290 -30.01 -5.64 6.23
CA ASP A 290 -29.45 -6.63 5.29
C ASP A 290 -30.09 -6.53 3.89
N ARG A 291 -31.40 -6.40 3.82
CA ARG A 291 -32.12 -6.21 2.53
C ARG A 291 -31.73 -4.89 1.82
N GLU A 292 -31.46 -3.85 2.58
CA GLU A 292 -31.03 -2.55 2.03
C GLU A 292 -29.58 -2.63 1.55
N GLN A 293 -28.70 -3.30 2.31
CA GLN A 293 -27.32 -3.57 1.91
C GLN A 293 -27.28 -4.35 0.60
N ALA A 294 -28.01 -5.46 0.53
CA ALA A 294 -28.14 -6.25 -0.69
C ALA A 294 -28.64 -5.42 -1.89
N GLY A 295 -29.63 -4.55 -1.66
CA GLY A 295 -30.17 -3.65 -2.69
C GLY A 295 -29.14 -2.63 -3.19
N VAL A 296 -28.31 -2.07 -2.30
CA VAL A 296 -27.24 -1.14 -2.68
C VAL A 296 -26.17 -1.86 -3.52
N LEU A 297 -25.71 -3.03 -3.05
CA LEU A 297 -24.68 -3.81 -3.76
C LEU A 297 -25.17 -4.25 -5.15
N ALA A 298 -26.42 -4.72 -5.26
CA ALA A 298 -27.00 -5.13 -6.54
C ALA A 298 -27.10 -3.96 -7.52
N LYS A 299 -27.57 -2.79 -7.08
CA LYS A 299 -27.65 -1.58 -7.92
C LYS A 299 -26.26 -1.09 -8.33
N ALA A 300 -25.28 -1.20 -7.45
CA ALA A 300 -23.90 -0.81 -7.69
C ALA A 300 -23.13 -1.77 -8.62
N GLY A 301 -23.81 -2.73 -9.24
CA GLY A 301 -23.20 -3.63 -10.23
C GLY A 301 -22.25 -4.68 -9.64
N PHE A 302 -22.33 -4.95 -8.34
CA PHE A 302 -21.56 -6.04 -7.74
C PHE A 302 -22.04 -7.40 -8.25
N ARG A 303 -21.11 -8.28 -8.61
CA ARG A 303 -21.45 -9.67 -8.95
C ARG A 303 -22.05 -10.36 -7.74
N THR A 304 -22.94 -11.31 -7.95
CA THR A 304 -23.63 -12.03 -6.88
C THR A 304 -22.67 -12.59 -5.83
N ALA A 305 -21.56 -13.23 -6.27
CA ALA A 305 -20.57 -13.79 -5.36
C ALA A 305 -19.82 -12.71 -4.53
N GLU A 306 -19.58 -11.54 -5.11
CA GLU A 306 -18.95 -10.42 -4.39
C GLU A 306 -19.90 -9.84 -3.35
N ALA A 307 -21.16 -9.61 -3.73
CA ALA A 307 -22.20 -9.13 -2.82
C ALA A 307 -22.41 -10.11 -1.67
N GLU A 308 -22.51 -11.42 -1.94
CA GLU A 308 -22.62 -12.47 -0.93
C GLU A 308 -21.40 -12.50 0.00
N SER A 309 -20.20 -12.30 -0.54
CA SER A 309 -18.97 -12.20 0.25
C SER A 309 -19.02 -11.07 1.26
N VAL A 310 -19.57 -9.90 0.88
CA VAL A 310 -19.75 -8.76 1.80
C VAL A 310 -20.82 -9.07 2.85
N LEU A 311 -21.99 -9.55 2.43
CA LEU A 311 -23.13 -9.78 3.31
C LEU A 311 -22.89 -10.90 4.35
N THR A 312 -22.07 -11.90 4.01
CA THR A 312 -21.74 -13.02 4.91
C THR A 312 -20.44 -12.83 5.69
N PHE A 313 -19.75 -11.70 5.47
CA PHE A 313 -18.40 -11.49 6.02
C PHE A 313 -18.40 -11.42 7.56
N GLU A 314 -19.34 -10.69 8.14
CA GLU A 314 -19.48 -10.57 9.59
C GLU A 314 -19.74 -11.92 10.26
N GLU A 315 -20.68 -12.71 9.71
CA GLU A 315 -20.99 -14.03 10.22
C GLU A 315 -19.76 -14.94 10.21
N LYS A 316 -19.00 -14.95 9.10
CA LYS A 316 -17.74 -15.70 8.98
C LYS A 316 -16.70 -15.25 9.98
N ALA A 317 -16.56 -13.94 10.19
CA ALA A 317 -15.62 -13.39 11.16
C ALA A 317 -16.01 -13.77 12.61
N LEU A 318 -17.28 -13.73 12.95
CA LEU A 318 -17.79 -14.16 14.26
C LEU A 318 -17.64 -15.67 14.48
N ALA A 319 -17.84 -16.49 13.44
CA ALA A 319 -17.56 -17.93 13.50
C ALA A 319 -16.07 -18.19 13.77
N THR A 320 -15.18 -17.48 13.06
CA THR A 320 -13.73 -17.51 13.29
C THR A 320 -13.37 -17.11 14.73
N GLN A 321 -13.99 -16.06 15.25
CA GLN A 321 -13.80 -15.64 16.64
C GLN A 321 -14.17 -16.75 17.64
N LYS A 322 -15.33 -17.39 17.45
CA LYS A 322 -15.78 -18.52 18.30
C LYS A 322 -14.80 -19.69 18.25
N GLU A 323 -14.30 -20.03 17.07
CA GLU A 323 -13.30 -21.08 16.92
C GLU A 323 -12.00 -20.72 17.62
N LEU A 324 -11.51 -19.48 17.44
CA LEU A 324 -10.25 -19.00 18.02
C LEU A 324 -10.24 -19.02 19.56
N VAL A 325 -11.39 -18.87 20.21
CA VAL A 325 -11.51 -18.97 21.67
C VAL A 325 -11.84 -20.37 22.17
N GLY A 326 -12.11 -21.30 21.27
CA GLY A 326 -12.43 -22.69 21.57
C GLY A 326 -11.29 -23.45 22.26
N LYS A 327 -11.64 -24.60 22.86
CA LYS A 327 -10.70 -25.47 23.60
C LYS A 327 -9.50 -25.90 22.72
N LYS A 328 -9.71 -26.18 21.44
CA LYS A 328 -8.67 -26.59 20.50
C LYS A 328 -7.57 -25.53 20.32
N MET A 329 -7.91 -24.25 20.45
CA MET A 329 -7.02 -23.11 20.26
C MET A 329 -6.34 -22.64 21.55
N GLN A 330 -6.40 -23.41 22.66
CA GLN A 330 -5.72 -23.06 23.90
C GLN A 330 -4.18 -23.17 23.76
N ALA A 331 -3.71 -24.15 22.99
CA ALA A 331 -2.30 -24.29 22.69
C ALA A 331 -1.85 -23.19 21.71
N PRO A 332 -0.78 -22.41 22.01
CA PRO A 332 -0.31 -21.33 21.12
C PRO A 332 0.04 -21.81 19.71
N VAL A 333 0.53 -23.03 19.56
CA VAL A 333 0.87 -23.63 18.25
C VAL A 333 -0.38 -23.80 17.38
N GLU A 334 -1.45 -24.33 17.95
CA GLU A 334 -2.71 -24.55 17.21
C GLU A 334 -3.36 -23.21 16.84
N ALA A 335 -3.35 -22.23 17.75
CA ALA A 335 -3.81 -20.88 17.48
C ALA A 335 -2.95 -20.21 16.39
N TYR A 336 -1.62 -20.41 16.40
CA TYR A 336 -0.73 -19.90 15.36
C TYR A 336 -1.07 -20.49 13.99
N ARG A 337 -1.16 -21.83 13.88
CA ARG A 337 -1.47 -22.54 12.63
C ARG A 337 -2.84 -22.15 12.07
N PHE A 338 -3.80 -21.90 12.95
CA PHE A 338 -5.11 -21.43 12.56
C PHE A 338 -5.04 -20.00 11.98
N LEU A 339 -4.39 -19.08 12.69
CA LEU A 339 -4.26 -17.68 12.27
C LEU A 339 -3.38 -17.53 11.01
N GLU A 340 -2.40 -18.40 10.80
CA GLU A 340 -1.55 -18.39 9.60
C GLU A 340 -2.36 -18.66 8.32
N LYS A 341 -3.45 -19.42 8.41
CA LYS A 341 -4.35 -19.70 7.28
C LYS A 341 -5.49 -18.70 7.13
N LEU A 342 -5.69 -17.86 8.14
CA LEU A 342 -6.78 -16.91 8.15
C LEU A 342 -6.45 -15.68 7.26
N PRO A 343 -7.39 -15.24 6.41
CA PRO A 343 -7.23 -14.01 5.67
C PRO A 343 -6.96 -12.81 6.59
N LEU A 344 -5.98 -12.01 6.24
CA LEU A 344 -5.59 -10.82 7.03
C LEU A 344 -6.75 -9.83 7.19
N GLU A 345 -7.65 -9.80 6.23
CA GLU A 345 -8.87 -9.02 6.21
C GLU A 345 -9.82 -9.36 7.37
N GLN A 346 -10.00 -10.67 7.66
CA GLN A 346 -10.80 -11.11 8.81
C GLN A 346 -10.12 -10.76 10.14
N MET A 347 -8.80 -10.92 10.23
CA MET A 347 -8.06 -10.49 11.42
C MET A 347 -8.20 -8.99 11.68
N ALA A 348 -8.09 -8.18 10.63
CA ALA A 348 -8.26 -6.74 10.71
C ALA A 348 -9.68 -6.35 11.18
N TYR A 349 -10.70 -6.99 10.62
CA TYR A 349 -12.08 -6.78 11.03
C TYR A 349 -12.29 -7.13 12.52
N LEU A 350 -11.82 -8.29 12.95
CA LEU A 350 -11.90 -8.69 14.37
C LEU A 350 -11.14 -7.74 15.29
N LEU A 351 -10.00 -7.19 14.87
CA LEU A 351 -9.27 -6.18 15.64
C LEU A 351 -10.04 -4.86 15.77
N ALA A 352 -10.84 -4.50 14.76
CA ALA A 352 -11.63 -3.28 14.73
C ALA A 352 -12.95 -3.39 15.49
N GLU A 353 -13.65 -4.54 15.37
CA GLU A 353 -15.06 -4.66 15.77
C GLU A 353 -15.28 -5.63 16.94
N SER A 354 -14.33 -6.55 17.20
CA SER A 354 -14.53 -7.52 18.27
C SER A 354 -14.27 -6.94 19.66
N ASN A 355 -15.16 -7.29 20.61
CA ASN A 355 -14.98 -6.99 22.04
C ASN A 355 -14.42 -8.19 22.82
N HIS A 356 -14.10 -9.32 22.15
CA HIS A 356 -13.67 -10.54 22.83
C HIS A 356 -12.15 -10.51 23.13
N SER A 357 -11.79 -10.19 24.36
CA SER A 357 -10.39 -10.02 24.79
C SER A 357 -9.48 -11.20 24.48
N GLY A 358 -9.98 -12.43 24.63
CA GLY A 358 -9.22 -13.66 24.34
C GLY A 358 -8.89 -13.85 22.86
N ALA A 359 -9.82 -13.52 21.93
CA ALA A 359 -9.57 -13.55 20.50
C ALA A 359 -8.57 -12.46 20.11
N LEU A 360 -8.79 -11.23 20.57
CA LEU A 360 -7.91 -10.09 20.30
C LEU A 360 -6.48 -10.32 20.79
N SER A 361 -6.33 -10.91 21.99
CA SER A 361 -5.02 -11.25 22.55
C SER A 361 -4.25 -12.24 21.66
N LYS A 362 -4.93 -13.26 21.11
CA LYS A 362 -4.31 -14.25 20.21
C LYS A 362 -3.94 -13.65 18.87
N ILE A 363 -4.81 -12.82 18.27
CA ILE A 363 -4.51 -12.14 17.01
C ILE A 363 -3.30 -11.19 17.18
N ARG A 364 -3.28 -10.38 18.24
CA ARG A 364 -2.14 -9.50 18.55
C ARG A 364 -0.86 -10.30 18.83
N ALA A 365 -0.97 -11.42 19.56
CA ALA A 365 0.17 -12.30 19.79
C ALA A 365 0.71 -12.88 18.47
N TYR A 366 -0.17 -13.31 17.57
CA TYR A 366 0.21 -13.79 16.25
C TYR A 366 0.97 -12.72 15.46
N LEU A 367 0.42 -11.51 15.34
CA LEU A 367 0.99 -10.44 14.54
C LEU A 367 2.34 -9.94 15.08
N HIS A 368 2.46 -9.75 16.40
CA HIS A 368 3.59 -9.04 16.99
C HIS A 368 4.60 -9.94 17.74
N LYS A 369 4.22 -11.17 18.09
CA LYS A 369 5.09 -12.08 18.87
C LYS A 369 5.40 -13.38 18.13
N TRP A 370 4.40 -14.06 17.60
CA TRP A 370 4.58 -15.41 17.09
C TRP A 370 5.19 -15.45 15.69
N ARG A 371 4.79 -14.55 14.80
CA ARG A 371 5.40 -14.45 13.45
C ARG A 371 6.89 -14.10 13.49
N PRO A 372 7.36 -13.11 14.28
CA PRO A 372 8.80 -12.89 14.45
C PRO A 372 9.57 -14.13 14.92
N ILE A 373 8.98 -14.93 15.82
CA ILE A 373 9.58 -16.19 16.25
C ILE A 373 9.68 -17.16 15.04
N ARG A 374 8.63 -17.28 14.24
CA ARG A 374 8.61 -18.12 13.04
C ARG A 374 9.70 -17.70 12.03
N SER A 375 9.84 -16.40 11.79
CA SER A 375 10.88 -15.87 10.92
C SER A 375 12.32 -16.15 11.45
N GLY A 376 12.47 -16.24 12.76
CA GLY A 376 13.76 -16.55 13.41
C GLY A 376 14.16 -18.04 13.41
N LEU A 377 13.32 -18.94 12.89
CA LEU A 377 13.60 -20.39 12.89
C LEU A 377 14.76 -20.79 11.97
N THR A 378 15.14 -19.96 10.99
CA THR A 378 16.36 -20.16 10.20
C THR A 378 17.60 -20.20 11.09
N GLN A 379 17.65 -19.35 12.12
CA GLN A 379 18.72 -19.35 13.11
C GLN A 379 18.72 -20.65 13.93
N VAL A 380 17.54 -21.14 14.35
CA VAL A 380 17.39 -22.42 15.06
C VAL A 380 17.89 -23.58 14.21
N GLY A 381 17.60 -23.57 12.90
CA GLY A 381 18.14 -24.54 11.94
C GLY A 381 19.67 -24.50 11.88
N SER A 382 20.25 -23.30 11.77
CA SER A 382 21.72 -23.13 11.75
C SER A 382 22.37 -23.58 13.08
N GLU A 383 21.74 -23.31 14.23
CA GLU A 383 22.20 -23.80 15.54
C GLU A 383 22.16 -25.34 15.61
N LEU A 384 21.15 -25.98 15.02
CA LEU A 384 21.05 -27.45 15.00
C LEU A 384 22.05 -28.09 14.03
N GLU A 385 22.33 -27.44 12.88
CA GLU A 385 23.40 -27.84 11.97
C GLU A 385 24.79 -27.73 12.64
N ALA A 386 25.03 -26.66 13.41
CA ALA A 386 26.27 -26.48 14.16
C ALA A 386 26.49 -27.54 15.25
N LEU A 387 25.42 -28.16 15.75
CA LEU A 387 25.49 -29.32 16.65
C LEU A 387 25.80 -30.63 15.91
N GLY A 388 25.94 -30.62 14.59
CA GLY A 388 26.28 -31.77 13.77
C GLY A 388 25.11 -32.58 13.24
N MET A 389 23.87 -32.01 13.27
CA MET A 389 22.69 -32.70 12.74
C MET A 389 22.48 -32.35 11.26
N ALA A 390 22.46 -33.37 10.40
CA ALA A 390 22.12 -33.18 8.99
C ALA A 390 20.62 -32.95 8.80
N ARG A 391 20.26 -32.20 7.76
CA ARG A 391 18.85 -31.96 7.37
C ARG A 391 18.14 -33.26 7.05
N SER A 392 17.01 -33.48 7.70
CA SER A 392 16.20 -34.67 7.60
C SER A 392 14.79 -34.41 8.14
N ALA A 393 13.85 -35.32 7.95
CA ALA A 393 12.51 -35.19 8.55
C ALA A 393 12.56 -35.04 10.10
N LYS A 394 13.53 -35.67 10.76
CA LYS A 394 13.77 -35.49 12.21
C LYS A 394 14.27 -34.08 12.54
N PHE A 395 15.13 -33.51 11.68
CA PHE A 395 15.63 -32.14 11.82
C PHE A 395 14.43 -31.14 11.81
N ASP A 396 13.56 -31.25 10.82
CA ASP A 396 12.39 -30.38 10.68
C ASP A 396 11.42 -30.54 11.86
N GLN A 397 11.22 -31.75 12.34
CA GLN A 397 10.43 -32.02 13.55
C GLN A 397 11.00 -31.34 14.78
N ILE A 398 12.32 -31.34 14.96
CA ILE A 398 12.98 -30.67 16.10
C ILE A 398 12.80 -29.15 15.98
N VAL A 399 12.97 -28.57 14.79
CA VAL A 399 12.76 -27.14 14.56
C VAL A 399 11.32 -26.77 14.91
N GLU A 400 10.32 -27.56 14.49
CA GLU A 400 8.90 -27.32 14.83
C GLU A 400 8.63 -27.50 16.34
N GLN A 401 9.26 -28.44 17.01
CA GLN A 401 9.16 -28.60 18.46
C GLN A 401 9.76 -27.40 19.22
N VAL A 402 10.92 -26.89 18.76
CA VAL A 402 11.52 -25.67 19.33
C VAL A 402 10.62 -24.49 19.10
N PHE A 403 10.03 -24.34 17.92
CA PHE A 403 9.02 -23.30 17.64
C PHE A 403 7.87 -23.37 18.65
N ALA A 404 7.29 -24.55 18.85
CA ALA A 404 6.21 -24.75 19.82
C ALA A 404 6.61 -24.32 21.25
N LEU A 405 7.82 -24.64 21.67
CA LEU A 405 8.36 -24.23 22.97
C LEU A 405 8.56 -22.69 23.05
N GLN A 406 9.07 -22.08 21.98
CA GLN A 406 9.29 -20.63 21.94
C GLN A 406 7.96 -19.85 21.99
N LEU A 407 6.89 -20.36 21.39
CA LEU A 407 5.55 -19.76 21.50
C LEU A 407 5.05 -19.74 22.95
N THR A 408 5.48 -20.70 23.78
CA THR A 408 5.16 -20.74 25.22
C THR A 408 6.14 -19.95 26.09
N GLY A 409 7.16 -19.32 25.46
CA GLY A 409 8.15 -18.48 26.15
C GLY A 409 9.41 -19.19 26.60
N ARG A 410 9.63 -20.46 26.20
CA ARG A 410 10.87 -21.21 26.48
C ARG A 410 11.88 -21.06 25.34
N GLY A 411 13.16 -21.21 25.63
CA GLY A 411 14.21 -21.14 24.60
C GLY A 411 14.41 -19.73 24.03
N LYS A 412 14.24 -18.70 24.84
CA LYS A 412 14.43 -17.31 24.41
C LYS A 412 15.90 -16.95 24.29
N THR A 413 16.75 -17.48 25.18
CA THR A 413 18.18 -17.22 25.13
C THR A 413 18.92 -18.29 24.30
N PRO A 414 20.07 -17.96 23.71
CA PRO A 414 20.87 -18.94 22.97
C PRO A 414 21.24 -20.18 23.82
N GLU A 415 21.57 -19.96 25.09
CA GLU A 415 21.95 -21.04 26.00
C GLU A 415 20.79 -22.00 26.32
N GLU A 416 19.59 -21.42 26.48
CA GLU A 416 18.36 -22.19 26.67
C GLU A 416 18.01 -22.99 25.42
N ARG A 417 18.14 -22.37 24.23
CA ARG A 417 17.88 -23.04 22.95
C ARG A 417 18.87 -24.18 22.74
N GLU A 418 20.17 -23.99 22.98
CA GLU A 418 21.17 -25.03 22.84
C GLU A 418 20.84 -26.23 23.73
N LYS A 419 20.48 -26.03 24.99
CA LYS A 419 20.06 -27.10 25.89
C LYS A 419 18.83 -27.87 25.36
N ILE A 420 17.85 -27.14 24.83
CA ILE A 420 16.67 -27.75 24.24
C ILE A 420 17.05 -28.56 23.00
N LEU A 421 17.83 -27.98 22.09
CA LEU A 421 18.28 -28.63 20.86
C LEU A 421 19.07 -29.90 21.15
N ARG A 422 20.03 -29.88 22.09
CA ARG A 422 20.77 -31.08 22.53
C ARG A 422 19.85 -32.16 23.09
N LYS A 423 18.88 -31.76 23.90
CA LYS A 423 17.90 -32.71 24.48
C LYS A 423 17.05 -33.38 23.40
N LEU A 424 16.56 -32.60 22.41
CA LEU A 424 15.67 -33.10 21.35
C LEU A 424 16.43 -33.89 20.28
N SER A 425 17.65 -33.49 19.93
CA SER A 425 18.49 -34.18 18.95
C SER A 425 19.13 -35.47 19.51
N GLY A 426 19.31 -35.58 20.84
CA GLY A 426 20.03 -36.66 21.50
C GLY A 426 21.54 -36.51 21.41
N ILE A 427 22.04 -35.39 20.93
CA ILE A 427 23.49 -35.13 20.79
C ILE A 427 24.05 -34.77 22.16
N LYS A 428 24.96 -35.63 22.67
CA LYS A 428 25.63 -35.42 23.97
C LYS A 428 26.63 -34.27 23.86
N GLU A 429 26.80 -33.53 24.95
CA GLU A 429 27.87 -32.52 25.06
C GLU A 429 29.22 -33.20 24.83
N GLN A 430 29.98 -32.75 23.85
CA GLN A 430 31.39 -33.09 23.81
C GLN A 430 32.09 -32.44 25.01
N PRO A 431 32.84 -33.16 25.82
CA PRO A 431 33.54 -32.57 26.96
C PRO A 431 34.41 -31.43 26.43
N LYS A 432 34.21 -30.23 26.89
CA LYS A 432 35.12 -29.11 26.62
C LYS A 432 36.54 -29.57 26.93
N LYS A 433 37.40 -29.73 25.94
CA LYS A 433 38.83 -29.89 26.13
C LYS A 433 39.29 -28.69 26.95
N LYS A 434 39.55 -28.93 28.24
CA LYS A 434 40.27 -27.98 29.09
C LYS A 434 41.60 -27.77 28.41
N GLU A 435 41.87 -26.64 27.82
CA GLU A 435 43.22 -26.21 27.49
C GLU A 435 44.00 -26.17 28.81
N LYS A 436 44.79 -27.22 29.02
CA LYS A 436 45.80 -27.22 30.08
C LYS A 436 46.82 -26.17 29.67
N GLU A 437 46.77 -25.02 30.30
CA GLU A 437 47.94 -24.15 30.43
C GLU A 437 49.11 -24.96 30.95
N LYS A 438 50.03 -25.26 30.08
CA LYS A 438 51.37 -25.73 30.49
C LYS A 438 52.10 -24.56 31.14
N LYS A 439 51.97 -24.45 32.46
CA LYS A 439 53.00 -23.86 33.27
C LYS A 439 54.14 -24.81 33.29
N SER A 440 55.16 -24.66 32.46
CA SER A 440 56.48 -25.25 32.68
C SER A 440 57.38 -24.22 33.33
N ALA A 441 57.79 -24.63 34.49
CA ALA A 441 58.61 -23.93 35.45
C ALA A 441 60.01 -23.56 34.93
N LYS A 442 60.50 -22.48 35.51
CA LYS A 442 61.90 -22.08 35.65
C LYS A 442 62.81 -23.20 36.04
N ALA A 443 63.96 -23.23 35.45
CA ALA A 443 65.25 -23.41 36.23
C ALA A 443 66.47 -23.10 35.34
N HIS A 444 67.28 -22.15 35.83
CA HIS A 444 68.74 -22.05 35.83
C HIS A 444 69.56 -22.18 34.52
N ALA A 445 70.54 -21.40 34.25
CA ALA A 445 71.49 -20.60 35.02
C ALA A 445 72.41 -19.85 34.05
N ALA A 446 73.01 -18.75 34.54
CA ALA A 446 74.37 -18.24 34.28
C ALA A 446 74.71 -17.58 32.94
N ALA A 447 75.04 -16.35 33.05
CA ALA A 447 75.84 -15.51 32.18
C ALA A 447 77.27 -15.96 32.10
N PRO A 448 78.27 -15.34 31.38
CA PRO A 448 78.31 -13.98 30.91
C PRO A 448 79.08 -13.74 29.55
N SER A 449 79.14 -12.39 29.23
CA SER A 449 80.17 -11.65 28.45
C SER A 449 80.10 -11.80 26.92
N SER A 450 80.26 -10.82 26.16
CA SER A 450 80.91 -9.56 26.05
C SER A 450 80.64 -8.93 24.64
N ALA A 451 80.41 -7.69 24.62
CA ALA A 451 81.09 -6.64 23.85
C ALA A 451 80.74 -6.37 22.41
N ALA A 452 80.45 -5.14 22.24
CA ALA A 452 80.77 -4.19 21.14
C ALA A 452 79.93 -4.35 19.84
N GLY A 453 79.39 -3.43 19.28
CA GLY A 453 79.52 -1.97 19.33
C GLY A 453 78.65 -1.29 18.22
N GLN A 454 78.28 -0.11 18.54
CA GLN A 454 78.15 1.09 17.72
C GLN A 454 77.04 1.19 16.68
N LYS A 455 76.14 2.07 17.04
CA LYS A 455 75.91 3.45 16.50
C LYS A 455 75.21 3.53 15.14
N HIS A 456 74.13 4.16 14.99
CA HIS A 456 73.70 5.56 14.92
C HIS A 456 72.16 5.55 14.74
N ALA A 457 71.47 6.24 15.56
CA ALA A 457 71.08 7.63 15.62
C ALA A 457 69.94 7.96 14.69
N ALA A 458 68.91 8.32 15.36
CA ALA A 458 68.15 9.56 15.39
C ALA A 458 67.03 9.57 14.33
N GLU A 459 65.81 10.02 14.52
CA GLU A 459 65.29 11.13 15.32
C GLU A 459 63.77 11.00 15.37
N LYS A 460 63.21 11.12 16.56
CA LYS A 460 62.16 12.07 16.97
C LYS A 460 60.94 12.23 16.04
N ALA A 461 59.74 12.37 16.51
CA ALA A 461 59.15 12.81 17.76
C ALA A 461 57.67 12.44 17.76
N GLU A 462 57.15 12.02 18.88
CA GLU A 462 56.09 12.66 19.68
C GLU A 462 54.83 13.10 18.87
N THR A 463 53.61 12.77 19.29
CA THR A 463 52.99 12.96 20.60
C THR A 463 51.68 12.23 20.77
N LYS A 464 51.50 11.82 21.99
CA LYS A 464 50.25 11.38 22.64
C LYS A 464 49.17 12.48 22.66
N HIS A 465 47.97 12.07 22.68
CA HIS A 465 46.80 12.47 23.53
C HIS A 465 45.55 12.23 22.70
N GLY A 466 44.46 11.65 23.14
CA GLY A 466 43.95 11.43 24.47
C GLY A 466 42.44 11.24 24.28
N ALA A 467 41.91 10.23 24.87
CA ALA A 467 40.48 9.89 24.87
C ALA A 467 39.67 10.91 25.68
N LYS A 468 38.37 10.95 25.39
CA LYS A 468 37.29 11.59 26.13
C LYS A 468 36.93 13.02 25.74
N ALA A 469 35.80 13.16 25.04
CA ALA A 469 34.78 14.10 25.43
C ALA A 469 33.42 13.68 24.86
N LYS A 470 32.61 13.28 25.77
CA LYS A 470 31.15 13.18 25.74
C LYS A 470 30.50 14.51 25.36
N ALA A 471 29.40 14.35 24.66
CA ALA A 471 28.13 15.06 24.87
C ALA A 471 28.19 16.44 25.57
N ALA A 472 27.88 17.47 24.84
CA ALA A 472 27.03 18.61 25.20
C ALA A 472 27.26 19.75 24.18
N ARG A 473 26.32 19.90 23.29
CA ARG A 473 25.93 21.23 22.75
C ARG A 473 24.87 21.07 21.66
N ALA A 474 23.65 21.00 22.16
CA ALA A 474 22.50 21.44 21.38
C ALA A 474 21.61 22.24 22.32
N ARG A 475 21.95 23.52 22.49
CA ARG A 475 21.10 24.59 23.00
C ARG A 475 21.86 25.89 22.79
N ALA A 476 21.54 26.56 21.72
CA ALA A 476 21.45 28.02 21.64
C ALA A 476 21.43 28.46 20.16
N ALA A 477 20.59 29.41 19.93
CA ALA A 477 20.36 30.20 18.71
C ALA A 477 19.32 29.51 17.78
N GLY A 478 18.20 30.10 17.44
CA GLY A 478 17.82 31.48 17.65
C GLY A 478 16.33 31.67 17.45
N ARG A 479 15.76 32.40 18.33
CA ARG A 479 14.52 33.12 18.09
C ARG A 479 14.74 34.08 16.93
N ALA A 480 14.00 33.87 15.83
CA ALA A 480 13.79 34.91 14.83
C ALA A 480 12.30 35.22 14.78
N ALA A 481 12.04 36.49 14.83
CA ALA A 481 10.79 37.17 15.06
C ALA A 481 9.77 36.97 13.95
N ALA A 482 8.50 36.93 14.34
CA ALA A 482 7.35 37.05 13.45
C ALA A 482 7.29 38.47 12.83
N PRO A 483 6.92 38.62 11.54
CA PRO A 483 6.64 39.93 11.00
C PRO A 483 5.25 40.42 11.41
N LYS A 484 5.22 41.68 11.85
CA LYS A 484 4.06 42.46 12.25
C LYS A 484 3.11 42.69 11.08
N ALA A 485 1.82 42.60 11.36
CA ALA A 485 0.74 43.00 10.49
C ALA A 485 0.74 44.53 10.25
N PRO A 486 0.38 45.03 9.06
CA PRO A 486 0.22 46.46 8.83
C PRO A 486 -1.12 46.99 9.37
N PRO A 487 -1.22 48.31 9.66
CA PRO A 487 -2.29 48.90 10.44
C PRO A 487 -3.59 49.08 9.64
N ARG A 488 -4.71 48.93 10.35
CA ARG A 488 -6.05 49.28 9.88
C ARG A 488 -6.18 50.80 9.71
N HIS A 489 -6.53 51.24 8.51
CA HIS A 489 -7.06 52.59 8.29
C HIS A 489 -8.58 52.60 8.58
N VAL A 490 -8.93 53.39 9.56
CA VAL A 490 -10.28 53.86 9.86
C VAL A 490 -10.46 55.18 9.09
N GLY A 491 -11.52 55.26 8.34
CA GLY A 491 -11.96 56.52 7.69
C GLY A 491 -13.35 56.29 7.14
N ALA A 492 -14.28 56.60 7.91
CA ALA A 492 -15.13 57.79 7.99
C ALA A 492 -16.24 57.87 6.90
N ALA A 493 -17.42 57.82 7.42
CA ALA A 493 -18.73 58.01 6.75
C ALA A 493 -18.86 59.37 6.06
N LYS A 494 -19.65 59.37 4.97
CA LYS A 494 -20.63 60.47 4.61
C LYS A 494 -21.60 59.97 3.54
N LYS A 495 -22.76 59.82 3.89
CA LYS A 495 -24.09 60.38 3.63
C LYS A 495 -24.38 60.99 2.24
N LYS A 496 -25.57 60.57 1.74
CA LYS A 496 -26.59 61.33 0.96
C LYS A 496 -26.38 61.42 -0.55
N HIS A 497 -27.32 61.17 -1.40
CA HIS A 497 -28.71 61.43 -1.64
C HIS A 497 -29.04 61.18 -3.14
N HIS A 498 -30.27 60.63 -3.39
CA HIS A 498 -31.16 60.88 -4.52
C HIS A 498 -30.68 60.70 -5.97
N ARG A 499 -31.20 59.80 -6.71
CA ARG A 499 -32.51 59.76 -7.42
C ARG A 499 -32.78 58.32 -7.85
#